data_2206537a93d3db753bf260696eb68d85
#
_entry.id   2206537a93d3db753bf260696eb68d85
#
_cell.length_a   1.000
_cell.length_b   1.000
_cell.length_c   1.000
_cell.angle_alpha   90.00
_cell.angle_beta   90.00
_cell.angle_gamma   90.00
#
_symmetry.space_group_name_H-M   'P 1'
#
loop_
_entity.id
_entity.type
_entity.pdbx_description
1 polymer ?
#
loop_
_entity_poly.entity_id
_entity_poly.type
_entity_poly.pdbx_seq_one_letter_code
_entity_poly.pdbx_strand_id
1 'polypeptide(L)'
;RAHYAYALAKTGRYAEALIVLDGVANQNDPEVLNYRGYATRKLGRTDEGIAYYLRSVAEDPHYAKVREYLGEAYVIKGRLDLAKEQLAAIQSICGLGCEEYRDLDEVIRSPSAI
;
A
#
# COMPACT_ATOMS: atom_id res chain seq x y z
N ARG A 1 11.21 -4.67 13.88
CA ARG A 1 10.96 -3.23 13.97
C ARG A 1 9.93 -2.76 12.94
N ALA A 2 10.02 -3.25 11.71
CA ALA A 2 9.05 -2.88 10.67
C ALA A 2 7.63 -3.31 11.04
N HIS A 3 7.46 -4.51 11.59
CA HIS A 3 6.14 -4.99 12.02
C HIS A 3 5.56 -4.16 13.16
N TYR A 4 6.40 -3.69 14.06
CA TYR A 4 5.97 -2.78 15.12
C TYR A 4 5.45 -1.45 14.53
N ALA A 5 6.17 -0.92 13.54
CA ALA A 5 5.75 0.29 12.85
C ALA A 5 4.40 0.08 12.15
N TYR A 6 4.20 -1.07 11.52
CA TYR A 6 2.93 -1.38 10.87
C TYR A 6 1.79 -1.43 11.91
N ALA A 7 2.04 -2.05 13.06
CA ALA A 7 1.04 -2.09 14.13
C ALA A 7 0.66 -0.68 14.61
N LEU A 8 1.65 0.20 14.76
CA LEU A 8 1.39 1.61 15.09
C LEU A 8 0.52 2.28 14.03
N ALA A 9 0.85 2.09 12.77
CA ALA A 9 0.10 2.69 11.66
C ALA A 9 -1.34 2.17 11.63
N LYS A 10 -1.56 0.88 11.86
CA LYS A 10 -2.91 0.29 11.86
C LYS A 10 -3.78 0.81 13.02
N THR A 11 -3.17 1.37 14.05
CA THR A 11 -3.92 1.98 15.16
C THR A 11 -3.98 3.51 15.05
N GLY A 12 -3.61 4.08 13.90
CA GLY A 12 -3.71 5.51 13.64
C GLY A 12 -2.52 6.34 14.10
N ARG A 13 -1.45 5.69 14.57
CA ARG A 13 -0.24 6.39 15.05
C ARG A 13 0.77 6.51 13.91
N TYR A 14 0.37 7.24 12.86
CA TYR A 14 1.12 7.28 11.59
C TYR A 14 2.49 7.97 11.71
N ALA A 15 2.55 9.11 12.39
CA ALA A 15 3.81 9.83 12.56
C ALA A 15 4.81 9.01 13.37
N GLU A 16 4.35 8.33 14.43
CA GLU A 16 5.20 7.46 15.22
C GLU A 16 5.70 6.27 14.40
N ALA A 17 4.82 5.72 13.54
CA ALA A 17 5.22 4.62 12.66
C ALA A 17 6.38 5.04 11.76
N LEU A 18 6.33 6.24 11.19
CA LEU A 18 7.40 6.75 10.33
C LEU A 18 8.71 6.90 11.10
N ILE A 19 8.65 7.37 12.34
CA ILE A 19 9.85 7.50 13.18
C ILE A 19 10.48 6.12 13.43
N VAL A 20 9.67 5.11 13.72
CA VAL A 20 10.16 3.74 13.92
C VAL A 20 10.78 3.21 12.64
N LEU A 21 10.16 3.45 11.48
CA LEU A 21 10.70 3.00 10.20
C LEU A 21 12.04 3.66 9.87
N ASP A 22 12.27 4.89 10.31
CA ASP A 22 13.56 5.57 10.11
C ASP A 22 14.72 4.79 10.74
N GLY A 23 14.45 4.01 11.78
CA GLY A 23 15.48 3.22 12.46
C GLY A 23 15.75 1.86 11.82
N VAL A 24 15.04 1.49 10.75
CA VAL A 24 15.29 0.20 10.08
C VAL A 24 16.51 0.32 9.18
N ALA A 25 17.40 -0.68 9.24
CA ALA A 25 18.66 -0.65 8.49
C ALA A 25 18.44 -0.64 6.98
N ASN A 26 17.55 -1.50 6.47
CA ASN A 26 17.29 -1.58 5.03
C ASN A 26 16.07 -0.75 4.65
N GLN A 27 16.31 0.49 4.24
CA GLN A 27 15.25 1.41 3.83
C GLN A 27 14.63 1.05 2.48
N ASN A 28 15.23 0.12 1.74
CA ASN A 28 14.69 -0.37 0.46
C ASN A 28 13.98 -1.71 0.58
N ASP A 29 13.80 -2.22 1.79
CA ASP A 29 13.00 -3.42 2.03
C ASP A 29 11.57 -3.17 1.55
N PRO A 30 10.98 -4.08 0.74
CA PRO A 30 9.63 -3.86 0.21
C PRO A 30 8.58 -3.61 1.29
N GLU A 31 8.66 -4.32 2.44
CA GLU A 31 7.72 -4.10 3.52
C GLU A 31 7.89 -2.72 4.16
N VAL A 32 9.13 -2.29 4.36
CA VAL A 32 9.41 -0.95 4.91
C VAL A 32 8.83 0.13 3.99
N LEU A 33 9.06 0.00 2.69
CA LEU A 33 8.53 0.94 1.71
C LEU A 33 6.99 0.94 1.69
N ASN A 34 6.37 -0.24 1.81
CA ASN A 34 4.92 -0.35 1.88
C ASN A 34 4.38 0.38 3.12
N TYR A 35 4.99 0.14 4.28
CA TYR A 35 4.53 0.75 5.54
C TYR A 35 4.76 2.26 5.53
N ARG A 36 5.85 2.74 4.93
CA ARG A 36 6.06 4.18 4.73
C ARG A 36 4.96 4.76 3.84
N GLY A 37 4.65 4.07 2.75
CA GLY A 37 3.58 4.52 1.85
C GLY A 37 2.24 4.61 2.57
N TYR A 38 1.91 3.59 3.35
CA TYR A 38 0.66 3.53 4.09
C TYR A 38 0.55 4.68 5.10
N ALA A 39 1.55 4.85 5.96
CA ALA A 39 1.52 5.90 6.99
C ALA A 39 1.51 7.29 6.35
N THR A 40 2.30 7.50 5.32
CA THR A 40 2.38 8.79 4.62
C THR A 40 1.05 9.14 3.95
N ARG A 41 0.42 8.17 3.28
CA ARG A 41 -0.89 8.37 2.67
C ARG A 41 -1.96 8.71 3.73
N LYS A 42 -1.97 7.99 4.83
CA LYS A 42 -2.95 8.21 5.91
C LYS A 42 -2.79 9.58 6.56
N LEU A 43 -1.61 10.17 6.49
CA LEU A 43 -1.38 11.55 6.92
C LEU A 43 -1.85 12.59 5.89
N GLY A 44 -2.44 12.13 4.77
CA GLY A 44 -2.97 13.01 3.74
C GLY A 44 -2.01 13.29 2.59
N ARG A 45 -0.80 12.76 2.63
CA ARG A 45 0.22 12.96 1.60
C ARG A 45 0.18 11.79 0.61
N THR A 46 -0.93 11.71 -0.16
CA THR A 46 -1.20 10.56 -1.02
C THR A 46 -0.16 10.39 -2.12
N ASP A 47 0.26 11.47 -2.77
CA ASP A 47 1.25 11.37 -3.85
C ASP A 47 2.60 10.84 -3.34
N GLU A 48 3.04 11.29 -2.18
CA GLU A 48 4.26 10.76 -1.56
C GLU A 48 4.11 9.28 -1.18
N GLY A 49 2.92 8.91 -0.67
CA GLY A 49 2.62 7.52 -0.37
C GLY A 49 2.71 6.63 -1.60
N ILE A 50 2.15 7.10 -2.73
CA ILE A 50 2.22 6.38 -4.00
C ILE A 50 3.68 6.19 -4.43
N ALA A 51 4.54 7.20 -4.25
CA ALA A 51 5.95 7.07 -4.61
C ALA A 51 6.63 5.94 -3.82
N TYR A 52 6.35 5.82 -2.53
CA TYR A 52 6.87 4.71 -1.73
C TYR A 52 6.33 3.36 -2.20
N TYR A 53 5.04 3.27 -2.52
CA TYR A 53 4.44 2.03 -3.01
C TYR A 53 5.08 1.60 -4.34
N LEU A 54 5.32 2.55 -5.24
CA LEU A 54 5.96 2.24 -6.52
C LEU A 54 7.38 1.70 -6.33
N ARG A 55 8.12 2.24 -5.37
CA ARG A 55 9.44 1.72 -5.03
C ARG A 55 9.35 0.31 -4.47
N SER A 56 8.35 0.03 -3.64
CA SER A 56 8.13 -1.31 -3.10
C SER A 56 7.82 -2.31 -4.22
N VAL A 57 6.98 -1.93 -5.17
CA VAL A 57 6.66 -2.77 -6.34
C VAL A 57 7.92 -3.04 -7.18
N ALA A 58 8.78 -2.04 -7.33
CA ALA A 58 10.04 -2.21 -8.06
C ALA A 58 10.97 -3.21 -7.37
N GLU A 59 11.02 -3.18 -6.04
CA GLU A 59 11.85 -4.11 -5.27
C GLU A 59 11.27 -5.53 -5.25
N ASP A 60 9.94 -5.66 -5.16
CA ASP A 60 9.27 -6.97 -5.17
C ASP A 60 7.96 -6.88 -5.96
N PRO A 61 7.99 -7.17 -7.27
CA PRO A 61 6.78 -7.09 -8.10
C PRO A 61 5.67 -8.07 -7.70
N HIS A 62 5.98 -9.11 -6.94
CA HIS A 62 5.01 -10.12 -6.51
C HIS A 62 4.45 -9.87 -5.10
N TYR A 63 4.72 -8.72 -4.54
CA TYR A 63 4.23 -8.36 -3.21
C TYR A 63 2.78 -7.85 -3.35
N ALA A 64 1.82 -8.76 -3.17
CA ALA A 64 0.41 -8.48 -3.44
C ALA A 64 -0.16 -7.37 -2.56
N LYS A 65 0.25 -7.32 -1.27
CA LYS A 65 -0.29 -6.33 -0.33
C LYS A 65 0.02 -4.89 -0.75
N VAL A 66 1.24 -4.62 -1.24
CA VAL A 66 1.58 -3.27 -1.68
C VAL A 66 0.77 -2.89 -2.93
N ARG A 67 0.50 -3.85 -3.80
CA ARG A 67 -0.33 -3.57 -4.99
C ARG A 67 -1.77 -3.25 -4.61
N GLU A 68 -2.30 -3.91 -3.58
CA GLU A 68 -3.61 -3.58 -3.04
C GLU A 68 -3.63 -2.13 -2.53
N TYR A 69 -2.65 -1.76 -1.71
CA TYR A 69 -2.58 -0.40 -1.16
C TYR A 69 -2.35 0.66 -2.25
N LEU A 70 -1.51 0.35 -3.23
CA LEU A 70 -1.28 1.23 -4.36
C LEU A 70 -2.57 1.45 -5.16
N GLY A 71 -3.30 0.36 -5.41
CA GLY A 71 -4.59 0.44 -6.09
C GLY A 71 -5.60 1.31 -5.34
N GLU A 72 -5.67 1.16 -4.02
CA GLU A 72 -6.54 1.99 -3.17
C GLU A 72 -6.14 3.46 -3.26
N ALA A 73 -4.85 3.76 -3.25
CA ALA A 73 -4.35 5.13 -3.39
C ALA A 73 -4.74 5.73 -4.74
N TYR A 74 -4.68 4.93 -5.81
CA TYR A 74 -5.12 5.38 -7.13
C TYR A 74 -6.62 5.69 -7.15
N VAL A 75 -7.44 4.88 -6.48
CA VAL A 75 -8.88 5.18 -6.35
C VAL A 75 -9.09 6.53 -5.65
N ILE A 76 -8.34 6.79 -4.58
CA ILE A 76 -8.40 8.07 -3.87
C ILE A 76 -8.07 9.23 -4.82
N LYS A 77 -7.12 9.03 -5.73
CA LYS A 77 -6.71 10.04 -6.72
C LYS A 77 -7.65 10.11 -7.93
N GLY A 78 -8.72 9.31 -7.97
CA GLY A 78 -9.63 9.27 -9.11
C GLY A 78 -9.07 8.55 -10.33
N ARG A 79 -8.01 7.75 -10.17
CA ARG A 79 -7.36 7.04 -11.27
C ARG A 79 -7.78 5.56 -11.27
N LEU A 80 -9.06 5.33 -11.60
CA LEU A 80 -9.60 3.96 -11.66
C LEU A 80 -8.87 3.08 -12.68
N ASP A 81 -8.38 3.68 -13.76
CA ASP A 81 -7.60 2.96 -14.78
C ASP A 81 -6.35 2.31 -14.17
N LEU A 82 -5.60 3.07 -13.38
CA LEU A 82 -4.39 2.58 -12.73
C LEU A 82 -4.70 1.59 -11.60
N ALA A 83 -5.80 1.82 -10.88
CA ALA A 83 -6.24 0.88 -9.84
C ALA A 83 -6.57 -0.49 -10.44
N LYS A 84 -7.24 -0.52 -11.60
CA LYS A 84 -7.57 -1.77 -12.30
C LYS A 84 -6.33 -2.50 -12.80
N GLU A 85 -5.28 -1.78 -13.17
CA GLU A 85 -4.00 -2.40 -13.53
C GLU A 85 -3.40 -3.15 -12.34
N GLN A 86 -3.48 -2.57 -11.15
CA GLN A 86 -3.00 -3.25 -9.95
C GLN A 86 -3.86 -4.47 -9.63
N LEU A 87 -5.17 -4.37 -9.82
CA LEU A 87 -6.06 -5.51 -9.60
C LEU A 87 -5.70 -6.67 -10.52
N ALA A 88 -5.42 -6.40 -11.79
CA ALA A 88 -4.99 -7.43 -12.74
C ALA A 88 -3.65 -8.06 -12.33
N ALA A 89 -2.71 -7.25 -11.84
CA ALA A 89 -1.44 -7.76 -11.34
C ALA A 89 -1.62 -8.68 -10.13
N ILE A 90 -2.51 -8.30 -9.20
CA ILE A 90 -2.82 -9.14 -8.03
C ILE A 90 -3.43 -10.48 -8.48
N GLN A 91 -4.32 -10.46 -9.47
CA GLN A 91 -4.90 -11.69 -10.00
C GLN A 91 -3.80 -12.64 -10.49
N SER A 92 -2.80 -12.11 -11.17
CA SER A 92 -1.67 -12.91 -11.65
C SER A 92 -0.81 -13.46 -10.51
N ILE A 93 -0.75 -12.76 -9.39
CA ILE A 93 0.07 -13.17 -8.23
C ILE A 93 -0.64 -14.25 -7.41
N CYS A 94 -1.89 -14.04 -7.03
CA CYS A 94 -2.59 -14.91 -6.07
C CYS A 94 -4.04 -15.24 -6.45
N GLY A 95 -4.49 -14.87 -7.64
CA GLY A 95 -5.82 -15.26 -8.13
C GLY A 95 -6.94 -14.37 -7.62
N LEU A 96 -8.18 -14.79 -7.90
CA LEU A 96 -9.38 -14.02 -7.55
C LEU A 96 -9.80 -14.19 -6.09
N GLY A 97 -9.30 -15.20 -5.41
CA GLY A 97 -9.75 -15.57 -4.06
C GLY A 97 -8.89 -15.02 -2.93
N CYS A 98 -7.74 -14.41 -3.22
CA CYS A 98 -6.91 -13.88 -2.16
C CYS A 98 -7.50 -12.59 -1.59
N GLU A 99 -7.16 -12.30 -0.34
CA GLU A 99 -7.67 -11.14 0.38
C GLU A 99 -7.37 -9.84 -0.37
N GLU A 100 -6.14 -9.71 -0.89
CA GLU A 100 -5.70 -8.52 -1.61
C GLU A 100 -6.56 -8.24 -2.84
N TYR A 101 -6.91 -9.29 -3.61
CA TYR A 101 -7.77 -9.12 -4.76
C TYR A 101 -9.17 -8.67 -4.34
N ARG A 102 -9.75 -9.36 -3.36
CA ARG A 102 -11.12 -9.05 -2.92
C ARG A 102 -11.23 -7.64 -2.35
N ASP A 103 -10.24 -7.24 -1.55
CA ASP A 103 -10.27 -5.92 -0.91
C ASP A 103 -10.14 -4.79 -1.93
N LEU A 104 -9.24 -4.92 -2.89
CA LEU A 104 -9.10 -3.89 -3.93
C LEU A 104 -10.30 -3.88 -4.88
N ASP A 105 -10.81 -5.05 -5.26
CA ASP A 105 -11.98 -5.16 -6.11
C ASP A 105 -13.18 -4.45 -5.47
N GLU A 106 -13.37 -4.64 -4.17
CA GLU A 106 -14.45 -3.98 -3.42
C GLU A 106 -14.28 -2.45 -3.44
N VAL A 107 -13.08 -1.95 -3.20
CA VAL A 107 -12.79 -0.51 -3.22
C VAL A 107 -13.06 0.09 -4.59
N ILE A 108 -12.67 -0.61 -5.66
CA ILE A 108 -12.92 -0.14 -7.03
C ILE A 108 -14.41 -0.07 -7.32
N ARG A 109 -15.18 -1.05 -6.85
CA ARG A 109 -16.64 -1.10 -7.07
C ARG A 109 -17.37 -0.06 -6.24
N SER A 110 -16.84 0.27 -5.06
CA SER A 110 -17.46 1.21 -4.13
C SER A 110 -16.40 2.18 -3.59
N PRO A 111 -15.97 3.15 -4.41
CA PRO A 111 -14.88 4.06 -4.02
C PRO A 111 -15.14 4.83 -2.72
N SER A 112 -16.40 5.06 -2.37
CA SER A 112 -16.77 5.76 -1.13
C SER A 112 -16.50 4.93 0.12
N ALA A 113 -16.15 3.66 -0.01
CA ALA A 113 -15.85 2.78 1.13
C ALA A 113 -14.45 2.99 1.73
N ILE A 114 -13.62 3.77 1.07
CA ILE A 114 -12.23 4.01 1.53
C ILE A 114 -12.20 5.01 2.68
#